data_3d68731021e6afe2cd48ab29e0911cc0
#
_entry.id   3d68731021e6afe2cd48ab29e0911cc0
#
_cell.length_a   1.000
_cell.length_b   1.000
_cell.length_c   1.000
_cell.angle_alpha   90.00
_cell.angle_beta   90.00
_cell.angle_gamma   90.00
#
_symmetry.space_group_name_H-M   'P 1'
#
loop_
_entity.id
_entity.type
_entity.pdbx_description
1 polymer ?
#
loop_
_entity_poly.entity_id
_entity_poly.type
_entity_poly.pdbx_seq_one_letter_code
_entity_poly.pdbx_strand_id
1 'polypeptide(L)'
;FMGLDLSHGGHLTHGSPVNMSGILYNAVAYKLNEETGLIDYDQMEKTALEYKPKVIIGGASAYSREWDYERMRAIADKIGAIFMVDMAHPAGLIAAGLLKNPVKYAHIVTSTTHKTLRGPRGGIILIGKDFDNPWGLTTPKGVVKKMSQIINSSVFPGIQGGPLEHCIAAKAVAFYE
;
A
#
# COMPACT_ATOMS: atom_id res chain seq x y z
N PHE A 1 -6.37 2.87 10.14
CA PHE A 1 -5.08 2.64 9.47
C PHE A 1 -4.11 3.78 9.76
N MET A 2 -2.83 3.57 9.43
CA MET A 2 -1.78 4.57 9.65
C MET A 2 -1.03 4.84 8.35
N GLY A 3 -0.81 6.12 8.00
CA GLY A 3 -0.09 6.55 6.80
C GLY A 3 0.79 7.77 7.04
N LEU A 4 1.65 8.12 6.08
CA LEU A 4 2.46 9.34 6.17
C LEU A 4 1.56 10.58 6.10
N ASP A 5 1.81 11.53 7.00
CA ASP A 5 1.09 12.81 7.05
C ASP A 5 1.16 13.54 5.70
N LEU A 6 0.04 14.08 5.25
CA LEU A 6 -0.06 14.80 3.98
C LEU A 6 0.90 16.00 3.94
N SER A 7 1.05 16.72 5.06
CA SER A 7 1.97 17.86 5.18
C SER A 7 3.44 17.45 5.12
N HIS A 8 3.75 16.18 5.32
CA HIS A 8 5.09 15.60 5.24
C HIS A 8 5.34 14.79 3.95
N GLY A 9 4.52 15.00 2.94
CA GLY A 9 4.65 14.37 1.63
C GLY A 9 3.78 13.14 1.38
N GLY A 10 2.87 12.81 2.30
CA GLY A 10 1.91 11.72 2.14
C GLY A 10 0.96 11.93 0.94
N HIS A 11 0.19 10.90 0.61
CA HIS A 11 -0.82 10.98 -0.44
C HIS A 11 -2.21 11.27 0.15
N LEU A 12 -3.06 11.99 -0.59
CA LEU A 12 -4.44 12.30 -0.17
C LEU A 12 -5.23 11.06 0.27
N THR A 13 -5.07 9.94 -0.45
CA THR A 13 -5.78 8.69 -0.14
C THR A 13 -5.21 7.95 1.08
N HIS A 14 -4.16 8.45 1.71
CA HIS A 14 -3.58 7.88 2.92
C HIS A 14 -4.09 8.56 4.21
N GLY A 15 -5.35 8.99 4.22
CA GLY A 15 -6.02 9.46 5.42
C GLY A 15 -6.31 10.95 5.48
N SER A 16 -6.18 11.69 4.37
CA SER A 16 -6.60 13.08 4.33
C SER A 16 -8.08 13.22 4.69
N PRO A 17 -8.47 14.17 5.57
CA PRO A 17 -9.86 14.34 6.02
C PRO A 17 -10.83 14.75 4.90
N VAL A 18 -10.32 15.21 3.76
CA VAL A 18 -11.14 15.53 2.58
C VAL A 18 -11.27 14.36 1.60
N ASN A 19 -10.57 13.26 1.85
CA ASN A 19 -10.62 12.06 1.02
C ASN A 19 -11.51 11.00 1.68
N MET A 20 -12.13 10.13 0.87
CA MET A 20 -12.93 9.00 1.34
C MET A 20 -12.23 8.19 2.45
N SER A 21 -10.91 8.00 2.34
CA SER A 21 -10.14 7.25 3.33
C SER A 21 -10.13 7.90 4.72
N GLY A 22 -10.03 9.22 4.80
CA GLY A 22 -10.10 9.95 6.07
C GLY A 22 -11.53 10.20 6.56
N ILE A 23 -12.51 10.18 5.65
CA ILE A 23 -13.94 10.35 6.01
C ILE A 23 -14.52 9.05 6.58
N LEU A 24 -14.22 7.90 5.98
CA LEU A 24 -14.84 6.62 6.33
C LEU A 24 -14.06 5.81 7.37
N TYR A 25 -12.77 6.11 7.57
CA TYR A 25 -11.91 5.32 8.44
C TYR A 25 -11.16 6.21 9.44
N ASN A 26 -10.80 5.62 10.57
CA ASN A 26 -9.90 6.26 11.53
C ASN A 26 -8.47 6.22 10.97
N ALA A 27 -8.00 7.35 10.48
CA ALA A 27 -6.66 7.55 9.98
C ALA A 27 -5.76 8.16 11.06
N VAL A 28 -4.59 7.58 11.26
CA VAL A 28 -3.53 8.10 12.15
C VAL A 28 -2.31 8.39 11.28
N ALA A 29 -1.65 9.52 11.51
CA ALA A 29 -0.48 9.89 10.73
C ALA A 29 0.82 9.59 11.49
N TYR A 30 1.83 9.07 10.77
CA TYR A 30 3.23 9.19 11.17
C TYR A 30 3.90 10.32 10.39
N LYS A 31 5.03 10.81 10.91
CA LYS A 31 5.66 12.04 10.41
C LYS A 31 7.13 11.84 10.11
N LEU A 32 7.71 12.84 9.47
CA LEU A 32 9.15 12.99 9.35
C LEU A 32 9.69 13.61 10.63
N ASN A 33 10.93 13.30 10.95
CA ASN A 33 11.74 14.10 11.86
C ASN A 33 12.11 15.41 11.16
N GLU A 34 11.76 16.54 11.73
CA GLU A 34 11.90 17.87 11.12
C GLU A 34 13.37 18.29 10.92
N GLU A 35 14.28 17.78 11.78
CA GLU A 35 15.70 18.11 11.68
C GLU A 35 16.39 17.34 10.55
N THR A 36 16.01 16.07 10.36
CA THR A 36 16.66 15.18 9.38
C THR A 36 15.94 15.10 8.04
N GLY A 37 14.63 15.42 8.01
CA GLY A 37 13.75 15.21 6.86
C GLY A 37 13.52 13.73 6.54
N LEU A 38 13.85 12.82 7.47
CA LEU A 38 13.63 11.38 7.33
C LEU A 38 12.41 10.93 8.12
N ILE A 39 11.81 9.81 7.71
CA ILE A 39 10.73 9.21 8.49
C ILE A 39 11.24 8.87 9.89
N ASP A 40 10.50 9.34 10.90
CA ASP A 40 10.76 9.00 12.30
C ASP A 40 10.14 7.63 12.63
N TYR A 41 10.92 6.58 12.39
CA TYR A 41 10.45 5.21 12.62
C TYR A 41 10.26 4.89 14.12
N ASP A 42 10.96 5.56 15.02
CA ASP A 42 10.78 5.38 16.47
C ASP A 42 9.44 5.97 16.91
N GLN A 43 9.12 7.17 16.43
CA GLN A 43 7.82 7.78 16.69
C GLN A 43 6.70 7.01 15.99
N MET A 44 6.93 6.53 14.78
CA MET A 44 6.00 5.66 14.05
C MET A 44 5.67 4.40 14.85
N GLU A 45 6.66 3.75 15.44
CA GLU A 45 6.47 2.55 16.28
C GLU A 45 5.65 2.87 17.53
N LYS A 46 5.96 3.97 18.25
CA LYS A 46 5.18 4.43 19.41
C LYS A 46 3.72 4.65 19.05
N THR A 47 3.48 5.36 17.95
CA THR A 47 2.13 5.62 17.45
C THR A 47 1.41 4.33 17.07
N ALA A 48 2.10 3.39 16.42
CA ALA A 48 1.53 2.10 16.07
C ALA A 48 1.13 1.26 17.30
N LEU A 49 1.95 1.26 18.35
CA LEU A 49 1.66 0.56 19.61
C LEU A 49 0.47 1.20 20.36
N GLU A 50 0.34 2.51 20.31
CA GLU A 50 -0.74 3.26 20.94
C GLU A 50 -2.09 3.04 20.25
N TYR A 51 -2.14 3.29 18.94
CA TYR A 51 -3.40 3.29 18.17
C TYR A 51 -3.76 1.92 17.57
N LYS A 52 -2.81 0.99 17.49
CA LYS A 52 -2.98 -0.38 16.95
C LYS A 52 -3.74 -0.40 15.62
N PRO A 53 -3.29 0.33 14.60
CA PRO A 53 -3.93 0.33 13.30
C PRO A 53 -3.96 -1.06 12.69
N LYS A 54 -5.03 -1.41 11.97
CA LYS A 54 -5.13 -2.70 11.26
C LYS A 54 -4.29 -2.74 9.98
N VAL A 55 -3.95 -1.58 9.44
CA VAL A 55 -3.14 -1.42 8.23
C VAL A 55 -2.14 -0.30 8.44
N ILE A 56 -0.89 -0.54 8.11
CA ILE A 56 0.16 0.48 8.00
C ILE A 56 0.49 0.66 6.52
N ILE A 57 0.47 1.91 6.05
CA ILE A 57 0.72 2.27 4.65
C ILE A 57 2.07 2.95 4.55
N GLY A 58 2.99 2.34 3.79
CA GLY A 58 4.20 2.97 3.28
C GLY A 58 3.96 3.54 1.89
N GLY A 59 4.63 4.63 1.56
CA GLY A 59 4.47 5.30 0.29
C GLY A 59 4.07 6.76 0.44
N ALA A 60 4.44 7.57 -0.53
CA ALA A 60 4.26 9.01 -0.51
C ALA A 60 4.16 9.59 -1.92
N SER A 61 3.62 10.81 -2.01
CA SER A 61 3.64 11.61 -3.24
C SER A 61 4.92 12.44 -3.36
N ALA A 62 5.46 12.91 -2.24
CA ALA A 62 6.53 13.91 -2.19
C ALA A 62 7.60 13.61 -1.13
N TYR A 63 8.01 12.36 -1.01
CA TYR A 63 9.13 11.93 -0.17
C TYR A 63 10.21 11.32 -1.05
N SER A 64 11.37 11.98 -1.12
CA SER A 64 12.46 11.66 -2.05
C SER A 64 13.55 10.76 -1.48
N ARG A 65 13.36 10.23 -0.28
CA ARG A 65 14.32 9.34 0.38
C ARG A 65 13.88 7.88 0.29
N GLU A 66 14.83 6.98 0.49
CA GLU A 66 14.52 5.54 0.57
C GLU A 66 13.69 5.20 1.80
N TRP A 67 12.89 4.16 1.65
CA TRP A 67 12.04 3.61 2.70
C TRP A 67 12.72 2.43 3.37
N ASP A 68 12.73 2.39 4.68
CA ASP A 68 13.11 1.19 5.42
C ASP A 68 11.91 0.24 5.55
N TYR A 69 11.65 -0.50 4.48
CA TYR A 69 10.53 -1.45 4.43
C TYR A 69 10.67 -2.58 5.46
N GLU A 70 11.89 -2.97 5.82
CA GLU A 70 12.14 -4.01 6.83
C GLU A 70 11.67 -3.52 8.20
N ARG A 71 12.05 -2.30 8.58
CA ARG A 71 11.65 -1.71 9.85
C ARG A 71 10.15 -1.48 9.91
N MET A 72 9.55 -0.98 8.83
CA MET A 72 8.09 -0.82 8.74
C MET A 72 7.36 -2.16 8.87
N ARG A 73 7.88 -3.21 8.23
CA ARG A 73 7.32 -4.55 8.35
C ARG A 73 7.43 -5.06 9.79
N ALA A 74 8.55 -4.89 10.46
CA ALA A 74 8.73 -5.28 11.85
C ALA A 74 7.76 -4.56 12.79
N ILE A 75 7.51 -3.26 12.56
CA ILE A 75 6.51 -2.50 13.32
C ILE A 75 5.10 -3.07 13.10
N ALA A 76 4.73 -3.35 11.86
CA ALA A 76 3.43 -3.93 11.53
C ALA A 76 3.24 -5.31 12.19
N ASP A 77 4.25 -6.16 12.12
CA ASP A 77 4.20 -7.50 12.73
C ASP A 77 4.03 -7.45 14.24
N LYS A 78 4.67 -6.49 14.94
CA LYS A 78 4.52 -6.30 16.40
C LYS A 78 3.07 -6.09 16.85
N ILE A 79 2.25 -5.47 16.02
CA ILE A 79 0.86 -5.13 16.35
C ILE A 79 -0.16 -5.99 15.58
N GLY A 80 0.31 -6.95 14.77
CA GLY A 80 -0.54 -7.79 13.93
C GLY A 80 -1.23 -7.02 12.78
N ALA A 81 -0.63 -5.92 12.30
CA ALA A 81 -1.17 -5.13 11.22
C ALA A 81 -0.74 -5.65 9.84
N ILE A 82 -1.57 -5.40 8.84
CA ILE A 82 -1.17 -5.54 7.44
C ILE A 82 -0.23 -4.38 7.07
N PHE A 83 0.95 -4.70 6.56
CA PHE A 83 1.84 -3.72 5.95
C PHE A 83 1.56 -3.64 4.45
N MET A 84 1.10 -2.49 4.01
CA MET A 84 0.82 -2.17 2.61
C MET A 84 1.80 -1.10 2.13
N VAL A 85 2.29 -1.22 0.91
CA VAL A 85 3.12 -0.18 0.28
C VAL A 85 2.45 0.31 -1.00
N ASP A 86 2.21 1.61 -1.07
CA ASP A 86 1.86 2.29 -2.32
C ASP A 86 3.14 2.79 -2.99
N MET A 87 3.57 2.09 -4.02
CA MET A 87 4.78 2.44 -4.78
C MET A 87 4.49 3.26 -6.05
N ALA A 88 3.30 3.85 -6.16
CA ALA A 88 2.83 4.45 -7.42
C ALA A 88 3.80 5.46 -8.03
N HIS A 89 4.43 6.33 -7.21
CA HIS A 89 5.39 7.32 -7.72
C HIS A 89 6.70 6.70 -8.19
N PRO A 90 7.42 5.87 -7.40
CA PRO A 90 8.71 5.31 -7.78
C PRO A 90 8.62 3.97 -8.54
N ALA A 91 7.43 3.48 -8.91
CA ALA A 91 7.26 2.13 -9.43
C ALA A 91 8.13 1.81 -10.65
N GLY A 92 8.33 2.75 -11.56
CA GLY A 92 9.21 2.55 -12.71
C GLY A 92 10.67 2.41 -12.33
N LEU A 93 11.14 3.17 -11.34
CA LEU A 93 12.50 3.06 -10.80
C LEU A 93 12.72 1.73 -10.06
N ILE A 94 11.69 1.26 -9.35
CA ILE A 94 11.69 -0.04 -8.67
C ILE A 94 11.74 -1.17 -9.71
N ALA A 95 10.93 -1.09 -10.77
CA ALA A 95 10.92 -2.06 -11.86
C ALA A 95 12.28 -2.13 -12.58
N ALA A 96 12.96 -0.99 -12.75
CA ALA A 96 14.30 -0.90 -13.31
C ALA A 96 15.42 -1.36 -12.34
N GLY A 97 15.10 -1.77 -11.12
CA GLY A 97 16.08 -2.20 -10.12
C GLY A 97 16.91 -1.07 -9.49
N LEU A 98 16.51 0.18 -9.69
CA LEU A 98 17.22 1.36 -9.16
C LEU A 98 16.83 1.69 -7.72
N LEU A 99 15.69 1.20 -7.24
CA LEU A 99 15.21 1.38 -5.88
C LEU A 99 14.81 0.02 -5.26
N LYS A 100 14.79 -0.03 -3.94
CA LYS A 100 14.43 -1.22 -3.17
C LYS A 100 13.00 -1.69 -3.50
N ASN A 101 12.85 -2.98 -3.81
CA ASN A 101 11.56 -3.57 -4.17
C ASN A 101 10.73 -3.88 -2.91
N PRO A 102 9.57 -3.22 -2.68
CA PRO A 102 8.74 -3.44 -1.51
C PRO A 102 8.03 -4.79 -1.48
N VAL A 103 7.85 -5.47 -2.61
CA VAL A 103 7.12 -6.76 -2.70
C VAL A 103 7.73 -7.84 -1.81
N LYS A 104 9.03 -7.74 -1.51
CA LYS A 104 9.73 -8.68 -0.63
C LYS A 104 9.38 -8.48 0.86
N TYR A 105 8.91 -7.31 1.23
CA TYR A 105 8.69 -6.91 2.63
C TYR A 105 7.22 -6.71 2.96
N ALA A 106 6.47 -6.08 2.07
CA ALA A 106 5.07 -5.76 2.28
C ALA A 106 4.16 -7.00 2.10
N HIS A 107 3.07 -7.02 2.82
CA HIS A 107 1.99 -7.99 2.63
C HIS A 107 1.26 -7.72 1.31
N ILE A 108 1.02 -6.45 1.01
CA ILE A 108 0.30 -5.98 -0.17
C ILE A 108 1.07 -4.78 -0.73
N VAL A 109 1.19 -4.72 -2.05
CA VAL A 109 1.76 -3.57 -2.75
C VAL A 109 0.77 -3.06 -3.76
N THR A 110 0.56 -1.75 -3.79
CA THR A 110 -0.29 -1.07 -4.77
C THR A 110 0.54 -0.14 -5.63
N SER A 111 0.10 0.06 -6.87
CA SER A 111 0.65 1.07 -7.76
C SER A 111 -0.38 1.56 -8.74
N THR A 112 -0.17 2.77 -9.24
CA THR A 112 -0.75 3.21 -10.50
C THR A 112 0.12 2.73 -11.66
N THR A 113 -0.48 2.60 -12.85
CA THR A 113 0.25 2.20 -14.05
C THR A 113 0.65 3.38 -14.95
N HIS A 114 0.18 4.59 -14.64
CA HIS A 114 0.29 5.79 -15.48
C HIS A 114 1.25 6.87 -14.94
N LYS A 115 2.11 6.54 -14.00
CA LYS A 115 3.19 7.42 -13.50
C LYS A 115 4.51 6.96 -14.10
N THR A 116 5.52 6.67 -13.29
CA THR A 116 6.84 6.23 -13.77
C THR A 116 6.82 4.88 -14.51
N LEU A 117 5.76 4.07 -14.37
CA LEU A 117 5.57 2.86 -15.19
C LEU A 117 5.15 3.17 -16.64
N ARG A 118 4.84 4.41 -16.99
CA ARG A 118 4.55 4.89 -18.35
C ARG A 118 3.38 4.19 -19.05
N GLY A 119 2.51 3.49 -18.33
CA GLY A 119 1.38 2.75 -18.86
C GLY A 119 0.08 3.56 -18.94
N PRO A 120 -1.02 2.95 -19.36
CA PRO A 120 -2.34 3.56 -19.36
C PRO A 120 -2.83 3.83 -17.94
N ARG A 121 -3.82 4.71 -17.80
CA ARG A 121 -4.44 5.00 -16.51
C ARG A 121 -5.09 3.74 -15.93
N GLY A 122 -4.69 3.39 -14.71
CA GLY A 122 -5.20 2.24 -13.98
C GLY A 122 -4.37 1.97 -12.73
N GLY A 123 -4.73 0.92 -12.02
CA GLY A 123 -4.03 0.42 -10.84
C GLY A 123 -3.63 -1.05 -10.99
N ILE A 124 -2.69 -1.46 -10.15
CA ILE A 124 -2.33 -2.85 -9.92
C ILE A 124 -2.22 -3.10 -8.42
N ILE A 125 -2.53 -4.32 -8.00
CA ILE A 125 -2.33 -4.81 -6.64
C ILE A 125 -1.48 -6.06 -6.73
N LEU A 126 -0.40 -6.11 -5.96
CA LEU A 126 0.56 -7.21 -5.95
C LEU A 126 0.63 -7.82 -4.55
N ILE A 127 0.77 -9.14 -4.50
CA ILE A 127 1.06 -9.91 -3.29
C ILE A 127 2.27 -10.79 -3.61
N GLY A 128 3.38 -10.61 -2.89
CA GLY A 128 4.61 -11.39 -3.13
C GLY A 128 4.44 -12.85 -2.73
N LYS A 129 3.81 -13.10 -1.59
CA LYS A 129 3.44 -14.43 -1.08
C LYS A 129 2.05 -14.35 -0.49
N ASP A 130 1.12 -15.14 -1.02
CA ASP A 130 -0.25 -15.17 -0.52
C ASP A 130 -0.33 -15.76 0.90
N PHE A 131 -1.27 -15.29 1.69
CA PHE A 131 -1.40 -15.64 3.10
C PHE A 131 -2.87 -15.70 3.54
N ASP A 132 -3.11 -16.38 4.66
CA ASP A 132 -4.44 -16.45 5.25
C ASP A 132 -4.84 -15.08 5.79
N ASN A 133 -6.08 -14.67 5.56
CA ASN A 133 -6.54 -13.40 6.08
C ASN A 133 -6.55 -13.39 7.62
N PRO A 134 -6.07 -12.31 8.27
CA PRO A 134 -5.98 -12.25 9.73
C PRO A 134 -7.32 -12.01 10.44
N TRP A 135 -8.40 -11.85 9.68
CA TRP A 135 -9.74 -11.54 10.22
C TRP A 135 -10.62 -12.76 10.36
N GLY A 136 -10.12 -13.98 10.07
CA GLY A 136 -10.88 -15.22 10.20
C GLY A 136 -12.02 -15.37 9.19
N LEU A 137 -12.00 -14.63 8.08
CA LEU A 137 -13.02 -14.75 7.04
C LEU A 137 -12.91 -16.10 6.33
N THR A 138 -14.03 -16.82 6.27
CA THR A 138 -14.08 -18.17 5.69
C THR A 138 -14.94 -18.23 4.42
N THR A 139 -14.74 -19.27 3.66
CA THR A 139 -15.67 -19.72 2.60
C THR A 139 -16.93 -20.31 3.22
N PRO A 140 -18.03 -20.52 2.46
CA PRO A 140 -19.20 -21.24 2.94
C PRO A 140 -18.91 -22.66 3.46
N LYS A 141 -17.79 -23.25 3.06
CA LYS A 141 -17.31 -24.58 3.51
C LYS A 141 -16.43 -24.50 4.78
N GLY A 142 -16.29 -23.33 5.42
CA GLY A 142 -15.49 -23.14 6.63
C GLY A 142 -13.98 -23.04 6.41
N VAL A 143 -13.50 -22.99 5.18
CA VAL A 143 -12.07 -22.84 4.87
C VAL A 143 -11.67 -21.37 4.96
N VAL A 144 -10.59 -21.06 5.67
CA VAL A 144 -10.06 -19.69 5.76
C VAL A 144 -9.69 -19.17 4.37
N LYS A 145 -10.19 -17.99 4.02
CA LYS A 145 -9.88 -17.35 2.73
C LYS A 145 -8.46 -16.81 2.71
N LYS A 146 -7.78 -17.00 1.60
CA LYS A 146 -6.53 -16.29 1.31
C LYS A 146 -6.77 -14.80 1.08
N MET A 147 -5.75 -13.98 1.33
CA MET A 147 -5.84 -12.53 1.12
C MET A 147 -6.14 -12.19 -0.33
N SER A 148 -5.54 -12.90 -1.28
CA SER A 148 -5.82 -12.72 -2.71
C SER A 148 -7.31 -12.91 -3.06
N GLN A 149 -7.97 -13.89 -2.44
CA GLN A 149 -9.40 -14.13 -2.66
C GLN A 149 -10.26 -12.97 -2.15
N ILE A 150 -9.88 -12.38 -0.99
CA ILE A 150 -10.57 -11.23 -0.42
C ILE A 150 -10.39 -10.01 -1.30
N ILE A 151 -9.15 -9.71 -1.72
CA ILE A 151 -8.85 -8.57 -2.59
C ILE A 151 -9.56 -8.72 -3.94
N ASN A 152 -9.49 -9.89 -4.57
CA ASN A 152 -10.16 -10.14 -5.84
C ASN A 152 -11.68 -9.90 -5.74
N SER A 153 -12.33 -10.42 -4.69
CA SER A 153 -13.76 -10.22 -4.49
C SER A 153 -14.11 -8.77 -4.14
N SER A 154 -13.22 -8.05 -3.49
CA SER A 154 -13.41 -6.62 -3.18
C SER A 154 -13.24 -5.75 -4.42
N VAL A 155 -12.32 -6.09 -5.30
CA VAL A 155 -12.17 -5.41 -6.59
C VAL A 155 -13.36 -5.73 -7.49
N PHE A 156 -13.64 -7.00 -7.72
CA PHE A 156 -14.76 -7.45 -8.56
C PHE A 156 -15.45 -8.67 -7.91
N PRO A 157 -16.75 -8.62 -7.71
CA PRO A 157 -17.71 -7.56 -8.09
C PRO A 157 -17.92 -6.49 -7.00
N GLY A 158 -17.05 -6.41 -5.98
CA GLY A 158 -17.27 -5.54 -4.81
C GLY A 158 -17.38 -4.06 -5.16
N ILE A 159 -16.45 -3.53 -5.96
CA ILE A 159 -16.37 -2.09 -6.30
C ILE A 159 -16.40 -1.88 -7.82
N GLN A 160 -15.70 -2.72 -8.58
CA GLN A 160 -15.55 -2.61 -10.02
C GLN A 160 -16.61 -3.45 -10.76
N GLY A 161 -16.88 -3.10 -12.01
CA GLY A 161 -17.65 -3.87 -12.98
C GLY A 161 -16.76 -4.47 -14.06
N GLY A 162 -17.28 -4.55 -15.29
CA GLY A 162 -16.53 -5.07 -16.45
C GLY A 162 -15.24 -4.27 -16.69
N PRO A 163 -14.12 -4.95 -16.94
CA PRO A 163 -12.84 -4.28 -17.12
C PRO A 163 -12.76 -3.55 -18.47
N LEU A 164 -11.93 -2.51 -18.51
CA LEU A 164 -11.57 -1.82 -19.76
C LEU A 164 -10.46 -2.60 -20.46
N GLU A 165 -10.81 -3.50 -21.37
CA GLU A 165 -9.87 -4.43 -22.01
C GLU A 165 -8.76 -3.74 -22.80
N HIS A 166 -9.06 -2.59 -23.43
CA HIS A 166 -8.03 -1.78 -24.09
C HIS A 166 -6.97 -1.24 -23.10
N CYS A 167 -7.36 -0.91 -21.85
CA CYS A 167 -6.41 -0.55 -20.81
C CYS A 167 -5.57 -1.75 -20.37
N ILE A 168 -6.16 -2.95 -20.32
CA ILE A 168 -5.42 -4.18 -19.98
C ILE A 168 -4.39 -4.48 -21.06
N ALA A 169 -4.79 -4.44 -22.34
CA ALA A 169 -3.90 -4.63 -23.46
C ALA A 169 -2.75 -3.60 -23.48
N ALA A 170 -3.06 -2.33 -23.24
CA ALA A 170 -2.05 -1.27 -23.15
C ALA A 170 -1.08 -1.46 -21.97
N LYS A 171 -1.54 -2.00 -20.81
CA LYS A 171 -0.64 -2.37 -19.71
C LYS A 171 0.31 -3.50 -20.12
N ALA A 172 -0.19 -4.51 -20.85
CA ALA A 172 0.65 -5.61 -21.30
C ALA A 172 1.77 -5.11 -22.23
N VAL A 173 1.49 -4.18 -23.14
CA VAL A 173 2.50 -3.54 -23.97
C VAL A 173 3.51 -2.76 -23.12
N ALA A 174 3.03 -1.88 -22.24
CA ALA A 174 3.89 -1.03 -21.42
C ALA A 174 4.80 -1.81 -20.46
N PHE A 175 4.43 -3.02 -20.05
CA PHE A 175 5.23 -3.85 -19.16
C PHE A 175 6.15 -4.81 -19.90
N TYR A 176 5.96 -4.99 -21.20
CA TYR A 176 6.81 -5.79 -22.07
C TYR A 176 8.05 -5.02 -22.55
N GLU A 177 7.95 -3.71 -22.74
CA GLU A 177 9.05 -2.81 -23.15
C GLU A 177 10.01 -2.49 -21.98
#